data_a4ca01c5d7e053e64b4403a1cec56bca
#
_entry.id   a4ca01c5d7e053e64b4403a1cec56bca
#
_cell.length_a   1.000
_cell.length_b   1.000
_cell.length_c   1.000
_cell.angle_alpha   90.00
_cell.angle_beta   90.00
_cell.angle_gamma   90.00
#
_symmetry.space_group_name_H-M   'P 1'
#
loop_
_entity.id
_entity.type
_entity.pdbx_description
1 polymer ?
#
loop_
_entity_poly.entity_id
_entity_poly.type
_entity_poly.pdbx_seq_one_letter_code
_entity_poly.pdbx_strand_id
1 'polypeptide(L)'
;KSYEFFLKKILKKYSGSYCLAAASKDKGEVSFNIHPKHMEGSSLLKEEIGVKADGFEIKVPTIKIDDLVNDKKLKKPFLIKVDVQGAELDVLRGAEITLQATEVIVLEVSLFKFMKGAPDFYEVIKFMKDHGFVTYDILRGCYRPLDKALGQVDIIFVKEYGIFRKDHRFATPNQLK
;
A
#
# COMPACT_ATOMS: atom_id res chain seq x y z
N LYS A 1 0.99 1.98 19.10
CA LYS A 1 0.23 2.49 20.27
C LYS A 1 0.16 4.03 20.32
N SER A 2 1.18 4.77 19.84
CA SER A 2 1.24 6.25 19.92
C SER A 2 0.05 6.95 19.24
N TYR A 3 -0.44 6.40 18.11
CA TYR A 3 -1.57 6.95 17.36
C TYR A 3 -2.93 6.32 17.71
N GLU A 4 -2.98 5.40 18.65
CA GLU A 4 -4.22 4.67 18.99
C GLU A 4 -5.34 5.62 19.47
N PHE A 5 -4.98 6.66 20.20
CA PHE A 5 -5.95 7.69 20.63
C PHE A 5 -6.59 8.40 19.42
N PHE A 6 -5.78 8.81 18.44
CA PHE A 6 -6.27 9.46 17.23
C PHE A 6 -7.10 8.51 16.36
N LEU A 7 -6.67 7.24 16.22
CA LEU A 7 -7.43 6.22 15.52
C LEU A 7 -8.82 6.03 16.14
N LYS A 8 -8.91 5.87 17.46
CA LYS A 8 -10.20 5.75 18.17
C LYS A 8 -11.10 6.95 17.91
N LYS A 9 -10.57 8.17 17.90
CA LYS A 9 -11.33 9.39 17.62
C LYS A 9 -11.88 9.42 16.20
N ILE A 10 -11.04 9.09 15.20
CA ILE A 10 -11.42 9.05 13.78
C ILE A 10 -12.47 7.95 13.54
N LEU A 11 -12.22 6.75 14.05
CA LEU A 11 -13.09 5.60 13.83
C LEU A 11 -14.47 5.74 14.47
N LYS A 12 -14.56 6.48 15.59
CA LYS A 12 -15.86 6.85 16.17
C LYS A 12 -16.70 7.69 15.19
N LYS A 13 -16.05 8.54 14.38
CA LYS A 13 -16.73 9.39 13.39
C LYS A 13 -17.14 8.60 12.14
N TYR A 14 -16.35 7.63 11.70
CA TYR A 14 -16.50 6.97 10.41
C TYR A 14 -16.92 5.49 10.50
N SER A 15 -17.33 5.03 11.69
CA SER A 15 -17.79 3.64 11.91
C SER A 15 -16.77 2.56 11.44
N GLY A 16 -15.49 2.87 11.57
CA GLY A 16 -14.42 1.97 11.18
C GLY A 16 -13.91 1.10 12.33
N SER A 17 -13.00 0.17 12.02
CA SER A 17 -12.25 -0.60 13.00
C SER A 17 -10.76 -0.61 12.63
N TYR A 18 -9.89 -1.01 13.57
CA TYR A 18 -8.47 -1.16 13.33
C TYR A 18 -7.94 -2.46 13.92
N CYS A 19 -6.78 -2.90 13.40
CA CYS A 19 -6.00 -4.00 13.92
C CYS A 19 -4.56 -3.52 14.15
N LEU A 20 -4.01 -3.79 15.33
CA LEU A 20 -2.61 -3.44 15.64
C LEU A 20 -1.70 -4.62 15.25
N ALA A 21 -1.42 -4.76 13.98
CA ALA A 21 -0.54 -5.74 13.39
C ALA A 21 0.08 -5.19 12.12
N ALA A 22 1.21 -5.73 11.69
CA ALA A 22 1.75 -5.49 10.36
C ALA A 22 1.02 -6.39 9.35
N ALA A 23 0.49 -5.80 8.27
CA ALA A 23 -0.01 -6.60 7.16
C ALA A 23 1.15 -7.24 6.40
N SER A 24 1.05 -8.53 6.09
CA SER A 24 2.12 -9.31 5.44
C SER A 24 1.55 -10.52 4.70
N LYS A 25 2.40 -11.19 3.92
CA LYS A 25 2.07 -12.45 3.23
C LYS A 25 1.85 -13.62 4.18
N ASP A 26 2.48 -13.60 5.37
CA ASP A 26 2.44 -14.67 6.35
C ASP A 26 1.96 -14.16 7.71
N LYS A 27 1.24 -15.03 8.44
CA LYS A 27 0.87 -14.79 9.84
C LYS A 27 2.02 -15.22 10.75
N GLY A 28 2.31 -14.41 11.76
CA GLY A 28 3.39 -14.68 12.72
C GLY A 28 3.85 -13.42 13.44
N GLU A 29 5.14 -13.24 13.53
CA GLU A 29 5.79 -12.08 14.12
C GLU A 29 6.97 -11.63 13.24
N VAL A 30 7.18 -10.33 13.14
CA VAL A 30 8.23 -9.75 12.31
C VAL A 30 8.93 -8.61 13.05
N SER A 31 10.19 -8.39 12.72
CA SER A 31 10.92 -7.19 13.14
C SER A 31 10.40 -5.97 12.39
N PHE A 32 10.13 -4.90 13.12
CA PHE A 32 9.63 -3.64 12.60
C PHE A 32 10.53 -2.51 13.07
N ASN A 33 11.06 -1.73 12.13
CA ASN A 33 11.97 -0.60 12.40
C ASN A 33 11.14 0.66 12.63
N ILE A 34 11.26 1.24 13.84
CA ILE A 34 10.57 2.48 14.20
C ILE A 34 11.52 3.65 14.06
N HIS A 35 11.09 4.67 13.32
CA HIS A 35 11.76 5.97 13.20
C HIS A 35 11.13 6.98 14.15
N PRO A 36 11.75 7.28 15.33
CA PRO A 36 11.13 8.16 16.32
C PRO A 36 10.91 9.59 15.84
N LYS A 37 11.75 10.06 14.91
CA LYS A 37 11.68 11.42 14.34
C LYS A 37 10.85 11.52 13.06
N HIS A 38 10.64 10.40 12.37
CA HIS A 38 9.91 10.30 11.09
C HIS A 38 9.09 9.02 11.09
N MET A 39 8.00 9.00 11.86
CA MET A 39 7.23 7.78 12.07
C MET A 39 6.59 7.22 10.80
N GLU A 40 6.34 8.07 9.80
CA GLU A 40 5.87 7.68 8.47
C GLU A 40 6.90 6.81 7.70
N GLY A 41 8.20 6.96 8.00
CA GLY A 41 9.26 6.13 7.41
C GLY A 41 9.48 4.79 8.12
N SER A 42 8.67 4.47 9.15
CA SER A 42 8.79 3.18 9.85
C SER A 42 8.37 2.03 8.94
N SER A 43 9.17 0.95 8.87
CA SER A 43 9.02 -0.12 7.90
C SER A 43 9.41 -1.49 8.46
N LEU A 44 8.95 -2.56 7.78
CA LEU A 44 9.47 -3.93 7.93
C LEU A 44 10.89 -4.05 7.35
N LEU A 45 11.27 -3.16 6.44
CA LEU A 45 12.57 -3.16 5.77
C LEU A 45 13.52 -2.14 6.39
N LYS A 46 14.81 -2.33 6.15
CA LYS A 46 15.87 -1.39 6.56
C LYS A 46 16.19 -0.42 5.44
N GLU A 47 16.57 0.80 5.80
CA GLU A 47 16.95 1.80 4.81
C GLU A 47 18.29 1.49 4.13
N GLU A 48 18.44 1.90 2.87
CA GLU A 48 19.70 1.83 2.12
C GLU A 48 20.79 2.77 2.71
N ILE A 49 20.39 3.85 3.38
CA ILE A 49 21.31 4.85 3.96
C ILE A 49 22.12 4.24 5.13
N GLY A 50 21.67 3.13 5.70
CA GLY A 50 22.37 2.37 6.72
C GLY A 50 21.84 2.56 8.14
N VAL A 51 22.52 1.93 9.11
CA VAL A 51 22.05 1.70 10.49
C VAL A 51 21.62 2.98 11.24
N LYS A 52 22.21 4.14 10.93
CA LYS A 52 21.83 5.41 11.57
C LYS A 52 20.43 5.89 11.17
N ALA A 53 19.93 5.45 10.03
CA ALA A 53 18.59 5.78 9.53
C ALA A 53 17.52 4.77 10.00
N ASP A 54 17.91 3.53 10.36
CA ASP A 54 16.98 2.45 10.68
C ASP A 54 16.14 2.64 11.97
N GLY A 55 16.53 3.58 12.85
CA GLY A 55 15.83 3.78 14.13
C GLY A 55 16.07 2.64 15.12
N PHE A 56 15.01 2.12 15.75
CA PHE A 56 15.10 0.97 16.64
C PHE A 56 14.08 -0.11 16.25
N GLU A 57 14.46 -1.36 16.49
CA GLU A 57 13.67 -2.55 16.12
C GLU A 57 12.75 -2.97 17.26
N ILE A 58 11.51 -3.32 16.92
CA ILE A 58 10.58 -4.01 17.81
C ILE A 58 10.00 -5.23 17.12
N LYS A 59 9.44 -6.17 17.88
CA LYS A 59 8.64 -7.26 17.35
C LYS A 59 7.17 -6.88 17.30
N VAL A 60 6.54 -7.15 16.16
CA VAL A 60 5.11 -6.89 15.95
C VAL A 60 4.43 -8.13 15.35
N PRO A 61 3.19 -8.43 15.72
CA PRO A 61 2.44 -9.51 15.09
C PRO A 61 2.16 -9.17 13.62
N THR A 62 2.09 -10.19 12.77
CA THR A 62 1.68 -10.06 11.38
C THR A 62 0.30 -10.66 11.14
N ILE A 63 -0.42 -10.14 10.17
CA ILE A 63 -1.73 -10.61 9.72
C ILE A 63 -1.80 -10.62 8.20
N LYS A 64 -2.47 -11.62 7.64
CA LYS A 64 -2.87 -11.63 6.22
C LYS A 64 -4.16 -10.83 6.06
N ILE A 65 -4.25 -10.07 4.98
CA ILE A 65 -5.49 -9.35 4.65
C ILE A 65 -6.64 -10.33 4.42
N ASP A 66 -6.39 -11.48 3.79
CA ASP A 66 -7.41 -12.50 3.57
C ASP A 66 -8.01 -13.01 4.88
N ASP A 67 -7.17 -13.27 5.90
CA ASP A 67 -7.64 -13.68 7.23
C ASP A 67 -8.50 -12.56 7.87
N LEU A 68 -8.04 -11.32 7.81
CA LEU A 68 -8.76 -10.17 8.36
C LEU A 68 -10.12 -9.97 7.70
N VAL A 69 -10.19 -10.07 6.37
CA VAL A 69 -11.44 -9.94 5.60
C VAL A 69 -12.42 -11.05 5.99
N ASN A 70 -11.95 -12.29 6.12
CA ASN A 70 -12.75 -13.43 6.52
C ASN A 70 -13.24 -13.28 7.98
N ASP A 71 -12.35 -13.02 8.93
CA ASP A 71 -12.66 -12.92 10.36
C ASP A 71 -13.64 -11.78 10.66
N LYS A 72 -13.50 -10.65 9.97
CA LYS A 72 -14.38 -9.49 10.10
C LYS A 72 -15.63 -9.56 9.21
N LYS A 73 -15.75 -10.59 8.37
CA LYS A 73 -16.86 -10.78 7.41
C LYS A 73 -17.09 -9.51 6.57
N LEU A 74 -16.02 -8.92 6.07
CA LEU A 74 -16.08 -7.69 5.29
C LEU A 74 -16.79 -7.94 3.96
N LYS A 75 -17.60 -6.98 3.52
CA LYS A 75 -18.41 -7.09 2.30
C LYS A 75 -17.68 -6.51 1.11
N LYS A 76 -17.64 -7.26 0.01
CA LYS A 76 -17.15 -6.83 -1.30
C LYS A 76 -18.16 -5.86 -1.99
N PRO A 77 -17.72 -5.03 -2.97
CA PRO A 77 -16.34 -4.93 -3.51
C PRO A 77 -15.40 -4.20 -2.56
N PHE A 78 -14.08 -4.40 -2.73
CA PHE A 78 -13.08 -3.76 -1.89
C PHE A 78 -12.33 -2.64 -2.62
N LEU A 79 -11.90 -1.64 -1.84
CA LEU A 79 -10.82 -0.73 -2.13
C LEU A 79 -9.72 -0.99 -1.10
N ILE A 80 -8.47 -1.12 -1.56
CA ILE A 80 -7.32 -1.33 -0.71
C ILE A 80 -6.34 -0.16 -0.92
N LYS A 81 -5.95 0.54 0.16
CA LYS A 81 -4.77 1.42 0.14
C LYS A 81 -3.65 0.73 0.91
N VAL A 82 -2.47 0.65 0.30
CA VAL A 82 -1.25 0.15 0.93
C VAL A 82 -0.19 1.23 0.89
N ASP A 83 0.41 1.50 2.05
CA ASP A 83 1.41 2.51 2.29
C ASP A 83 2.25 2.01 3.48
N VAL A 84 3.21 1.14 3.19
CA VAL A 84 3.97 0.36 4.20
C VAL A 84 5.48 0.43 3.98
N GLN A 85 5.91 1.42 3.20
CA GLN A 85 7.31 1.77 2.99
C GLN A 85 8.16 0.57 2.50
N GLY A 86 7.80 0.03 1.32
CA GLY A 86 8.57 -0.96 0.58
C GLY A 86 8.11 -2.42 0.75
N ALA A 87 7.13 -2.70 1.62
CA ALA A 87 6.58 -4.05 1.81
C ALA A 87 5.22 -4.27 1.12
N GLU A 88 4.85 -3.41 0.15
CA GLU A 88 3.53 -3.38 -0.48
C GLU A 88 3.18 -4.72 -1.13
N LEU A 89 4.12 -5.34 -1.85
CA LEU A 89 3.86 -6.62 -2.50
C LEU A 89 3.67 -7.77 -1.50
N ASP A 90 4.32 -7.73 -0.34
CA ASP A 90 4.10 -8.74 0.69
C ASP A 90 2.71 -8.61 1.32
N VAL A 91 2.21 -7.38 1.50
CA VAL A 91 0.82 -7.13 1.90
C VAL A 91 -0.15 -7.71 0.88
N LEU A 92 0.07 -7.46 -0.42
CA LEU A 92 -0.81 -7.94 -1.50
C LEU A 92 -0.74 -9.46 -1.68
N ARG A 93 0.41 -10.10 -1.47
CA ARG A 93 0.53 -11.57 -1.40
C ARG A 93 -0.27 -12.18 -0.24
N GLY A 94 -0.48 -11.42 0.84
CA GLY A 94 -1.38 -11.79 1.94
C GLY A 94 -2.86 -11.51 1.66
N ALA A 95 -3.20 -11.02 0.47
CA ALA A 95 -4.54 -10.60 0.05
C ALA A 95 -5.04 -11.29 -1.23
N GLU A 96 -4.46 -12.41 -1.66
CA GLU A 96 -4.72 -13.03 -2.97
C GLU A 96 -6.20 -13.33 -3.23
N ILE A 97 -6.93 -13.81 -2.20
CA ILE A 97 -8.37 -14.07 -2.30
C ILE A 97 -9.13 -12.73 -2.33
N THR A 98 -8.75 -11.79 -1.48
CA THR A 98 -9.36 -10.47 -1.40
C THR A 98 -9.19 -9.69 -2.70
N LEU A 99 -8.02 -9.80 -3.35
CA LEU A 99 -7.73 -9.16 -4.65
C LEU A 99 -8.72 -9.56 -5.74
N GLN A 100 -9.28 -10.78 -5.70
CA GLN A 100 -10.29 -11.21 -6.68
C GLN A 100 -11.57 -10.37 -6.61
N ALA A 101 -11.91 -9.87 -5.44
CA ALA A 101 -13.10 -9.05 -5.18
C ALA A 101 -12.75 -7.55 -4.99
N THR A 102 -11.50 -7.15 -5.26
CA THR A 102 -11.04 -5.76 -5.16
C THR A 102 -11.18 -5.07 -6.51
N GLU A 103 -11.80 -3.89 -6.53
CA GLU A 103 -11.97 -3.08 -7.73
C GLU A 103 -10.87 -2.02 -7.87
N VAL A 104 -10.37 -1.49 -6.74
CA VAL A 104 -9.40 -0.40 -6.71
C VAL A 104 -8.30 -0.69 -5.70
N ILE A 105 -7.07 -0.44 -6.10
CA ILE A 105 -5.90 -0.49 -5.21
C ILE A 105 -5.13 0.82 -5.36
N VAL A 106 -4.78 1.44 -4.23
CA VAL A 106 -3.91 2.61 -4.19
C VAL A 106 -2.61 2.19 -3.52
N LEU A 107 -1.49 2.29 -4.24
CA LEU A 107 -0.16 1.96 -3.72
C LEU A 107 0.73 3.19 -3.73
N GLU A 108 1.49 3.39 -2.65
CA GLU A 108 2.67 4.22 -2.72
C GLU A 108 3.79 3.41 -3.39
N VAL A 109 4.35 3.91 -4.47
CA VAL A 109 5.37 3.22 -5.27
C VAL A 109 6.63 4.05 -5.34
N SER A 110 7.75 3.48 -4.89
CA SER A 110 9.07 4.10 -4.96
C SER A 110 9.70 3.92 -6.34
N LEU A 111 10.28 5.00 -6.89
CA LEU A 111 11.04 4.98 -8.15
C LEU A 111 12.52 4.65 -7.90
N PHE A 112 12.94 4.64 -6.65
CA PHE A 112 14.29 4.29 -6.23
C PHE A 112 14.22 3.25 -5.11
N LYS A 113 15.26 2.45 -4.94
CA LYS A 113 15.37 1.47 -3.85
C LYS A 113 15.78 2.18 -2.55
N PHE A 114 14.84 2.83 -1.87
CA PHE A 114 15.09 3.47 -0.58
C PHE A 114 15.22 2.48 0.57
N MET A 115 14.54 1.34 0.44
CA MET A 115 14.53 0.27 1.44
C MET A 115 15.18 -1.00 0.85
N LYS A 116 15.99 -1.68 1.66
CA LYS A 116 16.66 -2.94 1.27
C LYS A 116 15.64 -4.03 0.99
N GLY A 117 15.69 -4.56 -0.23
CA GLY A 117 14.79 -5.62 -0.67
C GLY A 117 13.39 -5.14 -1.09
N ALA A 118 13.12 -3.82 -1.07
CA ALA A 118 11.89 -3.29 -1.63
C ALA A 118 11.80 -3.55 -3.14
N PRO A 119 10.59 -3.79 -3.67
CA PRO A 119 10.39 -3.93 -5.10
C PRO A 119 10.70 -2.61 -5.82
N ASP A 120 11.20 -2.71 -7.05
CA ASP A 120 11.30 -1.53 -7.90
C ASP A 120 9.95 -1.23 -8.59
N PHE A 121 9.89 -0.07 -9.26
CA PHE A 121 8.68 0.37 -9.96
C PHE A 121 8.15 -0.68 -10.95
N TYR A 122 9.05 -1.30 -11.74
CA TYR A 122 8.65 -2.31 -12.73
C TYR A 122 8.08 -3.56 -12.06
N GLU A 123 8.69 -4.01 -10.97
CA GLU A 123 8.23 -5.20 -10.22
C GLU A 123 6.82 -4.98 -9.66
N VAL A 124 6.51 -3.76 -9.18
CA VAL A 124 5.16 -3.40 -8.73
C VAL A 124 4.17 -3.42 -9.89
N ILE A 125 4.47 -2.75 -11.00
CA ILE A 125 3.59 -2.70 -12.18
C ILE A 125 3.33 -4.12 -12.74
N LYS A 126 4.40 -4.93 -12.83
CA LYS A 126 4.29 -6.32 -13.28
C LYS A 126 3.40 -7.14 -12.35
N PHE A 127 3.61 -7.07 -11.03
CA PHE A 127 2.78 -7.77 -10.06
C PHE A 127 1.30 -7.40 -10.21
N MET A 128 1.00 -6.11 -10.31
CA MET A 128 -0.37 -5.65 -10.48
C MET A 128 -0.99 -6.17 -11.78
N LYS A 129 -0.25 -6.14 -12.88
CA LYS A 129 -0.71 -6.68 -14.17
C LYS A 129 -0.96 -8.18 -14.11
N ASP A 130 -0.06 -8.94 -13.50
CA ASP A 130 -0.20 -10.40 -13.33
C ASP A 130 -1.45 -10.77 -12.49
N HIS A 131 -1.92 -9.86 -11.61
CA HIS A 131 -3.14 -10.03 -10.81
C HIS A 131 -4.39 -9.38 -11.44
N GLY A 132 -4.30 -8.98 -12.72
CA GLY A 132 -5.42 -8.42 -13.48
C GLY A 132 -5.76 -6.97 -13.16
N PHE A 133 -4.79 -6.20 -12.66
CA PHE A 133 -4.92 -4.78 -12.44
C PHE A 133 -4.08 -3.97 -13.42
N VAL A 134 -4.57 -2.79 -13.77
CA VAL A 134 -3.86 -1.83 -14.63
C VAL A 134 -3.85 -0.46 -13.99
N THR A 135 -2.82 0.33 -14.29
CA THR A 135 -2.75 1.72 -13.85
C THR A 135 -3.93 2.51 -14.40
N TYR A 136 -4.60 3.23 -13.51
CA TYR A 136 -5.72 4.10 -13.85
C TYR A 136 -5.37 5.58 -13.73
N ASP A 137 -4.63 5.93 -12.66
CA ASP A 137 -4.19 7.30 -12.42
C ASP A 137 -2.90 7.30 -11.61
N ILE A 138 -2.13 8.38 -11.70
CA ILE A 138 -0.96 8.67 -10.90
C ILE A 138 -1.25 9.95 -10.13
N LEU A 139 -1.32 9.80 -8.82
CA LEU A 139 -1.59 10.91 -7.94
C LEU A 139 -0.28 11.56 -7.47
N ARG A 140 -0.35 12.23 -6.37
CA ARG A 140 0.71 12.91 -5.66
C ARG A 140 2.10 12.27 -5.84
N GLY A 141 3.10 13.08 -6.21
CA GLY A 141 4.50 12.71 -6.23
C GLY A 141 5.29 13.35 -5.09
N CYS A 142 6.24 12.61 -4.55
CA CYS A 142 7.22 13.09 -3.58
C CYS A 142 8.61 13.16 -4.23
N TYR A 143 9.22 14.35 -4.22
CA TYR A 143 10.56 14.57 -4.78
C TYR A 143 11.61 14.43 -3.68
N ARG A 144 12.63 13.62 -3.92
CA ARG A 144 13.69 13.40 -2.94
C ARG A 144 14.57 14.65 -2.78
N PRO A 145 15.03 14.98 -1.55
CA PRO A 145 15.82 16.18 -1.31
C PRO A 145 17.18 16.21 -2.03
N LEU A 146 17.78 15.03 -2.27
CA LEU A 146 19.14 14.85 -2.77
C LEU A 146 19.40 15.58 -4.11
N ASP A 147 18.53 15.37 -5.10
CA ASP A 147 18.70 15.87 -6.47
C ASP A 147 17.39 16.34 -7.12
N LYS A 148 16.32 16.38 -6.34
CA LYS A 148 14.96 16.74 -6.78
C LYS A 148 14.35 15.78 -7.80
N ALA A 149 14.90 14.57 -7.93
CA ALA A 149 14.24 13.53 -8.72
C ALA A 149 12.94 13.08 -8.04
N LEU A 150 11.95 12.67 -8.84
CA LEU A 150 10.72 12.09 -8.35
C LEU A 150 11.04 10.77 -7.63
N GLY A 151 10.80 10.71 -6.33
CA GLY A 151 11.17 9.59 -5.48
C GLY A 151 10.07 8.55 -5.32
N GLN A 152 8.84 9.01 -5.11
CA GLN A 152 7.66 8.17 -4.86
C GLN A 152 6.43 8.77 -5.50
N VAL A 153 5.46 7.93 -5.85
CA VAL A 153 4.14 8.32 -6.36
C VAL A 153 3.05 7.43 -5.76
N ASP A 154 1.88 7.98 -5.55
CA ASP A 154 0.67 7.18 -5.31
C ASP A 154 0.07 6.79 -6.67
N ILE A 155 -0.06 5.49 -6.94
CA ILE A 155 -0.67 4.96 -8.16
C ILE A 155 -2.02 4.32 -7.82
N ILE A 156 -3.04 4.70 -8.57
CA ILE A 156 -4.34 4.02 -8.56
C ILE A 156 -4.32 2.91 -9.61
N PHE A 157 -4.54 1.69 -9.15
CA PHE A 157 -4.77 0.52 -10.01
C PHE A 157 -6.24 0.12 -9.94
N VAL A 158 -6.79 -0.30 -11.06
CA VAL A 158 -8.16 -0.83 -11.16
C VAL A 158 -8.16 -2.15 -11.89
N LYS A 159 -9.20 -2.97 -11.69
CA LYS A 159 -9.38 -4.19 -12.47
C LYS A 159 -9.38 -3.87 -13.97
N GLU A 160 -8.58 -4.61 -14.74
CA GLU A 160 -8.44 -4.42 -16.19
C GLU A 160 -9.79 -4.53 -16.92
N TYR A 161 -10.63 -5.48 -16.47
CA TYR A 161 -11.98 -5.70 -17.01
C TYR A 161 -13.08 -5.31 -16.01
N GLY A 162 -12.76 -4.40 -15.06
CA GLY A 162 -13.66 -3.94 -14.02
C GLY A 162 -14.55 -2.76 -14.44
N ILE A 163 -15.27 -2.25 -13.44
CA ILE A 163 -16.26 -1.18 -13.67
C ILE A 163 -15.66 0.11 -14.20
N PHE A 164 -14.39 0.41 -13.86
CA PHE A 164 -13.70 1.64 -14.26
C PHE A 164 -13.07 1.58 -15.66
N ARG A 165 -13.07 0.42 -16.32
CA ARG A 165 -12.42 0.19 -17.63
C ARG A 165 -13.40 -0.28 -18.71
N LYS A 166 -14.69 -0.08 -18.51
CA LYS A 166 -15.72 -0.48 -19.48
C LYS A 166 -15.71 0.32 -20.78
N ASP A 167 -15.24 1.55 -20.73
CA ASP A 167 -15.17 2.45 -21.88
C ASP A 167 -13.73 2.94 -22.07
N HIS A 168 -13.16 2.71 -23.24
CA HIS A 168 -11.80 3.10 -23.60
C HIS A 168 -11.75 4.33 -24.51
N ARG A 169 -12.88 4.96 -24.81
CA ARG A 169 -12.89 6.18 -25.61
C ARG A 169 -12.26 7.31 -24.84
N PHE A 170 -11.48 8.14 -25.53
CA PHE A 170 -10.87 9.34 -24.94
C PHE A 170 -11.94 10.36 -24.50
N ALA A 171 -12.97 10.56 -25.35
CA ALA A 171 -14.06 11.47 -25.05
C ALA A 171 -15.34 11.09 -25.84
N THR A 172 -16.47 11.59 -25.41
CA THR A 172 -17.69 11.57 -26.22
C THR A 172 -17.66 12.67 -27.29
N PRO A 173 -18.43 12.55 -28.38
CA PRO A 173 -18.52 13.60 -29.42
C PRO A 173 -18.87 14.99 -28.87
N ASN A 174 -19.66 15.07 -27.81
CA ASN A 174 -20.04 16.34 -27.19
C ASN A 174 -18.92 16.96 -26.33
N GLN A 175 -17.97 16.18 -25.84
CA GLN A 175 -16.82 16.67 -25.06
C GLN A 175 -15.66 17.10 -25.96
N LEU A 176 -15.67 16.75 -27.23
CA LEU A 176 -14.68 17.15 -28.23
C LEU A 176 -15.03 18.48 -28.95
N LYS A 177 -16.18 19.06 -28.65
CA LYS A 177 -16.61 20.38 -29.12
C LYS A 177 -16.14 21.46 -28.16
#